data_a6042833909e74bb2d9782d2c8a73527
#
_entry.id   a6042833909e74bb2d9782d2c8a73527
#
_cell.length_a   1.000
_cell.length_b   1.000
_cell.length_c   1.000
_cell.angle_alpha   90.00
_cell.angle_beta   90.00
_cell.angle_gamma   90.00
#
_symmetry.space_group_name_H-M   'P 1'
#
loop_
_entity.id
_entity.type
_entity.pdbx_description
1 polymer ?
#
loop_
_entity_poly.entity_id
_entity_poly.type
_entity_poly.pdbx_seq_one_letter_code
_entity_poly.pdbx_strand_id
1 'polypeptide(L)'
;MLENYSPTEKKLEMIPNSNSNGLTPMMKQYLEIKEEYFEEILFYRMGDFYEMFFNDAKVASSVLDITLTKRGQWNNNDIPMCGIPFHSSESYLSKLISIGYRVAVCEQINEIENDVKKNKGPMKRKVVRVITPGTVLEESFFDDNPNNFLCSWNEVNGLHSVSWVDXX
;
A
#
# COMPACT_ATOMS: atom_id res chain seq x y z
N MET A 1 -25.65 11.95 3.79
CA MET A 1 -25.38 11.62 2.38
C MET A 1 -23.92 11.20 2.26
N LEU A 2 -23.66 9.91 2.09
CA LEU A 2 -22.34 9.43 1.75
C LEU A 2 -22.16 9.65 0.25
N GLU A 3 -21.39 10.65 -0.12
CA GLU A 3 -21.02 10.84 -1.53
C GLU A 3 -20.29 9.58 -2.01
N ASN A 4 -20.75 9.02 -3.12
CA ASN A 4 -20.15 7.85 -3.77
C ASN A 4 -18.68 8.13 -4.07
N TYR A 5 -17.81 7.67 -3.22
CA TYR A 5 -16.38 7.72 -3.44
C TYR A 5 -16.01 6.65 -4.47
N SER A 6 -15.83 7.06 -5.71
CA SER A 6 -15.26 6.19 -6.74
C SER A 6 -13.75 6.47 -6.80
N PRO A 7 -12.92 5.53 -6.35
CA PRO A 7 -11.47 5.77 -6.30
C PRO A 7 -10.78 5.80 -7.65
N THR A 8 -11.49 5.38 -8.70
CA THR A 8 -10.84 4.99 -9.96
C THR A 8 -10.47 6.16 -10.88
N GLU A 9 -11.17 7.28 -10.83
CA GLU A 9 -10.95 8.35 -11.82
C GLU A 9 -9.93 9.42 -11.42
N LYS A 10 -9.73 9.65 -10.11
CA LYS A 10 -8.77 10.68 -9.63
C LYS A 10 -7.33 10.19 -9.47
N LYS A 11 -7.11 8.87 -9.53
CA LYS A 11 -5.79 8.26 -9.25
C LYS A 11 -4.83 8.32 -10.44
N LEU A 12 -5.35 8.45 -11.66
CA LEU A 12 -4.54 8.36 -12.89
C LEU A 12 -3.80 9.65 -13.27
N GLU A 13 -4.19 10.80 -12.75
CA GLU A 13 -3.64 12.09 -13.23
C GLU A 13 -2.33 12.52 -12.55
N MET A 14 -1.92 11.87 -11.47
CA MET A 14 -0.81 12.40 -10.63
C MET A 14 0.39 11.47 -10.44
N ILE A 15 0.37 10.28 -11.01
CA ILE A 15 1.49 9.35 -10.88
C ILE A 15 2.19 9.25 -12.23
N PRO A 16 3.49 9.57 -12.32
CA PRO A 16 4.20 9.37 -13.58
C PRO A 16 4.23 7.89 -13.96
N ASN A 17 4.25 7.60 -15.22
CA ASN A 17 4.49 6.25 -15.74
C ASN A 17 5.93 5.85 -15.42
N SER A 18 6.19 4.58 -15.15
CA SER A 18 7.52 4.05 -14.85
C SER A 18 8.56 4.35 -15.95
N ASN A 19 8.10 4.53 -17.21
CA ASN A 19 8.95 4.88 -18.34
C ASN A 19 9.22 6.38 -18.49
N SER A 20 8.68 7.23 -17.60
CA SER A 20 8.83 8.68 -17.69
C SER A 20 10.31 9.09 -17.56
N ASN A 21 10.72 10.07 -18.37
CA ASN A 21 12.08 10.60 -18.31
C ASN A 21 12.30 11.40 -17.03
N GLY A 22 13.56 11.42 -16.55
CA GLY A 22 13.95 12.18 -15.37
C GLY A 22 13.72 11.48 -14.03
N LEU A 23 13.18 10.27 -14.02
CA LEU A 23 13.02 9.48 -12.80
C LEU A 23 14.32 8.76 -12.46
N THR A 24 14.62 8.68 -11.16
CA THR A 24 15.74 7.87 -10.66
C THR A 24 15.45 6.37 -10.87
N PRO A 25 16.47 5.52 -10.96
CA PRO A 25 16.25 4.06 -11.07
C PRO A 25 15.38 3.48 -9.94
N MET A 26 15.54 3.98 -8.72
CA MET A 26 14.72 3.57 -7.57
C MET A 26 13.24 3.95 -7.79
N MET A 27 13.00 5.17 -8.28
CA MET A 27 11.62 5.64 -8.51
C MET A 27 10.94 4.90 -9.67
N LYS A 28 11.70 4.52 -10.70
CA LYS A 28 11.20 3.67 -11.78
C LYS A 28 10.75 2.31 -11.25
N GLN A 29 11.60 1.66 -10.43
CA GLN A 29 11.26 0.39 -9.79
C GLN A 29 10.00 0.52 -8.90
N TYR A 30 9.90 1.61 -8.13
CA TYR A 30 8.69 1.89 -7.32
C TYR A 30 7.44 1.94 -8.19
N LEU A 31 7.50 2.68 -9.30
CA LEU A 31 6.34 2.87 -10.19
C LEU A 31 5.97 1.57 -10.92
N GLU A 32 6.96 0.76 -11.34
CA GLU A 32 6.72 -0.56 -11.93
C GLU A 32 5.91 -1.45 -10.97
N ILE A 33 6.31 -1.47 -9.70
CA ILE A 33 5.58 -2.25 -8.68
C ILE A 33 4.19 -1.62 -8.44
N LYS A 34 4.12 -0.29 -8.34
CA LYS A 34 2.86 0.42 -8.10
C LYS A 34 1.84 0.20 -9.23
N GLU A 35 2.29 0.03 -10.47
CA GLU A 35 1.41 -0.29 -11.61
C GLU A 35 0.70 -1.64 -11.42
N GLU A 36 1.36 -2.62 -10.79
CA GLU A 36 0.74 -3.92 -10.47
C GLU A 36 -0.18 -3.84 -9.25
N TYR A 37 0.12 -2.96 -8.29
CA TYR A 37 -0.60 -2.80 -7.01
C TYR A 37 -1.21 -1.41 -6.90
N PHE A 38 -1.93 -0.99 -7.94
CA PHE A 38 -2.41 0.39 -8.05
C PHE A 38 -3.51 0.73 -7.02
N GLU A 39 -4.26 -0.25 -6.55
CA GLU A 39 -5.32 -0.07 -5.55
C GLU A 39 -4.79 -0.04 -4.10
N GLU A 40 -3.66 -0.68 -3.86
CA GLU A 40 -3.05 -0.81 -2.55
C GLU A 40 -2.17 0.41 -2.23
N ILE A 41 -2.13 0.83 -0.97
CA ILE A 41 -1.08 1.72 -0.48
C ILE A 41 0.21 0.89 -0.46
N LEU A 42 1.24 1.34 -1.18
CA LEU A 42 2.49 0.59 -1.31
C LEU A 42 3.46 0.98 -0.20
N PHE A 43 3.70 0.07 0.73
CA PHE A 43 4.75 0.17 1.75
C PHE A 43 6.06 -0.31 1.14
N TYR A 44 6.89 0.64 0.69
CA TYR A 44 8.11 0.35 -0.09
C TYR A 44 9.34 0.39 0.83
N ARG A 45 9.98 -0.76 1.04
CA ARG A 45 11.11 -0.89 1.98
C ARG A 45 12.32 -0.06 1.52
N MET A 46 12.77 0.85 2.38
CA MET A 46 13.95 1.70 2.19
C MET A 46 14.79 1.69 3.48
N GLY A 47 15.71 0.74 3.57
CA GLY A 47 16.50 0.56 4.78
C GLY A 47 15.61 0.19 5.98
N ASP A 48 15.62 1.01 7.02
CA ASP A 48 14.83 0.78 8.23
C ASP A 48 13.43 1.40 8.19
N PHE A 49 12.99 1.85 7.00
CA PHE A 49 11.68 2.48 6.82
C PHE A 49 10.87 1.78 5.74
N TYR A 50 9.55 1.91 5.82
CA TYR A 50 8.66 1.82 4.67
C TYR A 50 8.35 3.24 4.23
N GLU A 51 8.66 3.55 2.98
CA GLU A 51 8.36 4.85 2.38
C GLU A 51 7.18 4.70 1.42
N MET A 52 6.33 5.72 1.38
CA MET A 52 5.20 5.85 0.49
C MET A 52 5.39 7.12 -0.33
N PHE A 53 4.96 7.10 -1.60
CA PHE A 53 5.19 8.22 -2.52
C PHE A 53 3.89 8.62 -3.20
N PHE A 54 3.89 9.83 -3.79
CA PHE A 54 2.80 10.38 -4.58
C PHE A 54 1.48 10.39 -3.79
N ASN A 55 0.41 9.86 -4.39
CA ASN A 55 -0.91 9.84 -3.75
C ASN A 55 -0.93 8.96 -2.49
N ASP A 56 -0.21 7.83 -2.51
CA ASP A 56 -0.11 6.96 -1.33
C ASP A 56 0.45 7.73 -0.12
N ALA A 57 1.47 8.58 -0.35
CA ALA A 57 2.05 9.41 0.70
C ALA A 57 1.03 10.41 1.25
N LYS A 58 0.25 11.06 0.38
CA LYS A 58 -0.77 12.04 0.80
C LYS A 58 -1.86 11.38 1.64
N VAL A 59 -2.35 10.23 1.18
CA VAL A 59 -3.39 9.46 1.87
C VAL A 59 -2.85 8.96 3.22
N ALA A 60 -1.72 8.27 3.20
CA ALA A 60 -1.14 7.67 4.40
C ALA A 60 -0.77 8.74 5.43
N SER A 61 -0.16 9.85 5.02
CA SER A 61 0.20 10.92 5.97
C SER A 61 -1.03 11.50 6.67
N SER A 62 -2.13 11.68 5.94
CA SER A 62 -3.39 12.19 6.50
C SER A 62 -4.04 11.19 7.47
N VAL A 63 -4.14 9.92 7.05
CA VAL A 63 -4.81 8.87 7.83
C VAL A 63 -4.02 8.50 9.08
N LEU A 64 -2.70 8.39 8.94
CA LEU A 64 -1.81 7.95 10.02
C LEU A 64 -1.35 9.09 10.92
N ASP A 65 -1.65 10.35 10.53
CA ASP A 65 -1.18 11.55 11.22
C ASP A 65 0.35 11.59 11.32
N ILE A 66 1.02 11.35 10.17
CA ILE A 66 2.48 11.40 10.06
C ILE A 66 2.89 12.50 9.06
N THR A 67 4.13 12.95 9.18
CA THR A 67 4.64 14.07 8.38
C THR A 67 4.69 13.73 6.89
N LEU A 68 4.03 14.55 6.07
CA LEU A 68 4.21 14.55 4.63
C LEU A 68 5.43 15.39 4.30
N THR A 69 6.40 14.81 3.62
CA THR A 69 7.62 15.46 3.18
C THR A 69 7.82 15.24 1.68
N LYS A 70 9.03 15.33 1.19
CA LYS A 70 9.35 15.14 -0.23
C LYS A 70 10.66 14.36 -0.40
N ARG A 71 10.78 13.67 -1.52
CA ARG A 71 12.01 12.95 -1.88
C ARG A 71 12.25 13.11 -3.38
N GLY A 72 13.16 14.01 -3.73
CA GLY A 72 13.48 14.29 -5.12
C GLY A 72 12.41 15.07 -5.86
N GLN A 73 12.59 15.20 -7.16
CA GLN A 73 11.70 15.96 -8.05
C GLN A 73 11.50 15.21 -9.35
N TRP A 74 10.34 15.42 -9.95
CA TRP A 74 10.02 14.98 -11.30
C TRP A 74 9.29 16.11 -12.03
N ASN A 75 9.79 16.50 -13.21
CA ASN A 75 9.26 17.64 -14.00
C ASN A 75 9.10 18.90 -13.15
N ASN A 76 10.16 19.24 -12.38
CA ASN A 76 10.22 20.40 -11.49
C ASN A 76 9.20 20.42 -10.36
N ASN A 77 8.47 19.31 -10.14
CA ASN A 77 7.56 19.16 -9.01
C ASN A 77 8.18 18.23 -7.96
N ASP A 78 8.06 18.60 -6.72
CA ASP A 78 8.51 17.76 -5.61
C ASP A 78 7.68 16.47 -5.55
N ILE A 79 8.35 15.33 -5.35
CA ILE A 79 7.68 14.04 -5.18
C ILE A 79 7.26 13.92 -3.71
N PRO A 80 5.94 13.92 -3.41
CA PRO A 80 5.47 13.76 -2.04
C PRO A 80 5.92 12.42 -1.48
N MET A 81 6.32 12.40 -0.20
CA MET A 81 6.77 11.20 0.49
C MET A 81 6.39 11.25 1.96
N CYS A 82 6.04 10.11 2.54
CA CYS A 82 6.02 9.91 3.97
C CYS A 82 6.66 8.55 4.29
N GLY A 83 7.04 8.34 5.54
CA GLY A 83 7.71 7.11 5.93
C GLY A 83 7.41 6.72 7.37
N ILE A 84 7.43 5.42 7.62
CA ILE A 84 7.24 4.83 8.96
C ILE A 84 8.40 3.87 9.23
N PRO A 85 8.84 3.75 10.51
CA PRO A 85 9.86 2.75 10.84
C PRO A 85 9.33 1.34 10.61
N PHE A 86 10.13 0.47 9.99
CA PHE A 86 9.66 -0.87 9.63
C PHE A 86 9.28 -1.71 10.87
N HIS A 87 10.04 -1.57 11.96
CA HIS A 87 9.81 -2.35 13.18
C HIS A 87 8.55 -1.95 13.95
N SER A 88 7.93 -0.83 13.63
CA SER A 88 6.65 -0.40 14.22
C SER A 88 5.52 -0.35 13.19
N SER A 89 5.72 -0.94 12.02
CA SER A 89 4.77 -0.84 10.90
C SER A 89 3.42 -1.51 11.15
N GLU A 90 3.35 -2.51 12.04
CA GLU A 90 2.11 -3.25 12.29
C GLU A 90 1.00 -2.34 12.84
N SER A 91 1.33 -1.42 13.76
CA SER A 91 0.34 -0.47 14.29
C SER A 91 -0.23 0.46 13.21
N TYR A 92 0.62 0.88 12.27
CA TYR A 92 0.21 1.71 11.14
C TYR A 92 -0.62 0.91 10.12
N LEU A 93 -0.23 -0.34 9.89
CA LEU A 93 -0.99 -1.27 9.05
C LEU A 93 -2.40 -1.48 9.62
N SER A 94 -2.50 -1.80 10.92
CA SER A 94 -3.80 -1.98 11.61
C SER A 94 -4.71 -0.77 11.38
N LYS A 95 -4.17 0.43 11.56
CA LYS A 95 -4.95 1.66 11.40
C LYS A 95 -5.46 1.85 9.96
N LEU A 96 -4.63 1.57 8.94
CA LEU A 96 -5.05 1.66 7.53
C LEU A 96 -6.11 0.62 7.20
N ILE A 97 -5.91 -0.62 7.64
CA ILE A 97 -6.81 -1.74 7.36
C ILE A 97 -8.17 -1.53 8.04
N SER A 98 -8.18 -1.06 9.29
CA SER A 98 -9.43 -0.81 10.03
C SER A 98 -10.32 0.25 9.36
N ILE A 99 -9.73 1.16 8.59
CA ILE A 99 -10.45 2.21 7.85
C ILE A 99 -10.83 1.73 6.44
N GLY A 100 -10.42 0.53 6.05
CA GLY A 100 -10.80 -0.08 4.78
C GLY A 100 -9.74 0.00 3.67
N TYR A 101 -8.55 0.50 3.94
CA TYR A 101 -7.48 0.53 2.95
C TYR A 101 -6.85 -0.84 2.76
N ARG A 102 -6.32 -1.07 1.56
CA ARG A 102 -5.52 -2.24 1.22
C ARG A 102 -4.05 -1.81 1.20
N VAL A 103 -3.16 -2.67 1.67
CA VAL A 103 -1.72 -2.36 1.73
C VAL A 103 -0.91 -3.49 1.09
N ALA A 104 -0.01 -3.12 0.18
CA ALA A 104 1.00 -4.03 -0.38
C ALA A 104 2.34 -3.76 0.31
N VAL A 105 2.89 -4.77 0.95
CA VAL A 105 4.19 -4.66 1.65
C VAL A 105 5.29 -5.16 0.73
N CYS A 106 6.23 -4.27 0.41
CA CYS A 106 7.30 -4.50 -0.54
C CYS A 106 8.65 -4.54 0.18
N GLU A 107 9.34 -5.67 0.12
CA GLU A 107 10.61 -5.92 0.81
C GLU A 107 11.80 -5.94 -0.16
N GLN A 108 12.96 -5.62 0.38
CA GLN A 108 14.25 -5.79 -0.30
C GLN A 108 14.59 -7.28 -0.39
N ILE A 109 14.97 -7.72 -1.59
CA ILE A 109 15.39 -9.10 -1.82
C ILE A 109 16.92 -9.14 -1.89
N ASN A 110 17.52 -9.90 -0.98
CA ASN A 110 18.94 -10.18 -1.06
C ASN A 110 19.18 -11.26 -2.14
N GLU A 111 19.73 -10.87 -3.26
CA GLU A 111 20.20 -11.84 -4.25
C GLU A 111 21.36 -12.64 -3.64
N ILE A 112 21.26 -13.95 -3.72
CA ILE A 112 22.32 -14.87 -3.25
C ILE A 112 23.65 -14.48 -3.92
N GLU A 113 24.70 -14.48 -3.17
CA GLU A 113 26.02 -13.86 -3.42
C GLU A 113 26.71 -14.13 -4.79
N ASN A 114 26.13 -14.99 -5.62
CA ASN A 114 26.79 -15.40 -6.87
C ASN A 114 26.69 -14.36 -8.00
N ASP A 115 25.86 -13.32 -7.86
CA ASP A 115 25.65 -12.31 -8.90
C ASP A 115 26.01 -10.86 -8.47
N VAL A 116 26.65 -10.69 -7.33
CA VAL A 116 26.94 -9.37 -6.72
C VAL A 116 27.83 -8.48 -7.59
N LYS A 117 28.53 -9.04 -8.57
CA LYS A 117 29.51 -8.26 -9.35
C LYS A 117 28.95 -7.56 -10.60
N LYS A 118 27.65 -7.70 -10.93
CA LYS A 118 27.12 -7.19 -12.19
C LYS A 118 25.96 -6.19 -12.08
N ASN A 119 25.34 -6.02 -10.92
CA ASN A 119 24.15 -5.17 -10.83
C ASN A 119 24.49 -3.75 -10.36
N LYS A 120 24.61 -2.83 -11.30
CA LYS A 120 24.75 -1.39 -11.06
C LYS A 120 23.39 -0.69 -10.79
N GLY A 121 22.31 -1.45 -10.59
CA GLY A 121 20.97 -0.92 -10.39
C GLY A 121 20.60 -0.79 -8.91
N PRO A 122 19.42 -0.26 -8.60
CA PRO A 122 18.92 -0.23 -7.23
C PRO A 122 18.68 -1.65 -6.71
N MET A 123 18.77 -1.81 -5.39
CA MET A 123 18.46 -3.10 -4.74
C MET A 123 17.05 -3.56 -5.16
N LYS A 124 16.93 -4.80 -5.59
CA LYS A 124 15.65 -5.36 -6.03
C LYS A 124 14.65 -5.46 -4.89
N ARG A 125 13.41 -5.22 -5.22
CA ARG A 125 12.30 -5.29 -4.27
C ARG A 125 11.14 -6.06 -4.88
N LYS A 126 10.34 -6.67 -4.01
CA LYS A 126 9.16 -7.44 -4.42
C LYS A 126 8.09 -7.30 -3.34
N VAL A 127 6.83 -7.28 -3.76
CA VAL A 127 5.70 -7.38 -2.84
C VAL A 127 5.68 -8.80 -2.27
N VAL A 128 5.75 -8.89 -0.95
CA VAL A 128 5.76 -10.16 -0.22
C VAL A 128 4.43 -10.46 0.45
N ARG A 129 3.60 -9.42 0.67
CA ARG A 129 2.33 -9.56 1.38
C ARG A 129 1.37 -8.48 0.90
N VAL A 130 0.12 -8.85 0.64
CA VAL A 130 -0.99 -7.91 0.44
C VAL A 130 -1.98 -8.12 1.58
N ILE A 131 -2.29 -7.04 2.28
CA ILE A 131 -3.18 -7.06 3.44
C ILE A 131 -4.43 -6.28 3.07
N THR A 132 -5.59 -6.88 3.27
CA THR A 132 -6.88 -6.26 3.02
C THR A 132 -7.77 -6.44 4.26
N PRO A 133 -8.84 -5.63 4.41
CA PRO A 133 -9.75 -5.81 5.54
C PRO A 133 -10.34 -7.23 5.65
N GLY A 134 -10.45 -7.95 4.53
CA GLY A 134 -11.00 -9.30 4.50
C GLY A 134 -9.98 -10.43 4.64
N THR A 135 -8.68 -10.12 4.69
CA THR A 135 -7.62 -11.15 4.78
C THR A 135 -6.77 -11.02 6.05
N VAL A 136 -7.24 -10.27 7.01
CA VAL A 136 -6.54 -10.09 8.29
C VAL A 136 -6.71 -11.34 9.14
N LEU A 137 -5.59 -11.98 9.50
CA LEU A 137 -5.55 -13.21 10.29
C LEU A 137 -4.77 -13.04 11.61
N GLU A 138 -4.20 -11.87 11.86
CA GLU A 138 -3.36 -11.62 13.04
C GLU A 138 -4.19 -10.98 14.16
N GLU A 139 -4.08 -11.51 15.38
CA GLU A 139 -4.80 -11.03 16.57
C GLU A 139 -4.59 -9.53 16.83
N SER A 140 -3.41 -9.01 16.53
CA SER A 140 -3.06 -7.61 16.72
C SER A 140 -3.96 -6.62 15.95
N PHE A 141 -4.69 -7.09 14.94
CA PHE A 141 -5.63 -6.25 14.18
C PHE A 141 -7.03 -6.19 14.81
N PHE A 142 -7.28 -6.99 15.86
CA PHE A 142 -8.61 -7.14 16.46
C PHE A 142 -8.72 -6.54 17.87
N ASP A 143 -7.71 -5.80 18.34
CA ASP A 143 -7.68 -5.27 19.71
C ASP A 143 -8.91 -4.45 20.10
N ASP A 144 -9.49 -3.73 19.14
CA ASP A 144 -10.67 -2.87 19.37
C ASP A 144 -11.98 -3.50 18.86
N ASN A 145 -11.92 -4.58 18.08
CA ASN A 145 -13.11 -5.23 17.54
C ASN A 145 -12.84 -6.74 17.40
N PRO A 146 -13.26 -7.53 18.39
CA PRO A 146 -12.90 -8.95 18.44
C PRO A 146 -13.61 -9.82 17.39
N ASN A 147 -14.56 -9.28 16.64
CA ASN A 147 -15.34 -10.05 15.66
C ASN A 147 -14.84 -9.75 14.24
N ASN A 148 -14.67 -10.81 13.44
CA ASN A 148 -14.29 -10.72 12.03
C ASN A 148 -15.28 -11.52 11.18
N PHE A 149 -16.36 -10.87 10.75
CA PHE A 149 -17.46 -11.55 10.06
C PHE A 149 -17.21 -11.65 8.55
N LEU A 150 -17.25 -12.89 8.06
CA LEU A 150 -17.42 -13.15 6.64
C LEU A 150 -18.93 -13.24 6.35
N CYS A 151 -19.42 -12.36 5.49
CA CYS A 151 -20.82 -12.30 5.14
C CYS A 151 -21.05 -12.73 3.69
N SER A 152 -22.10 -13.49 3.46
CA SER A 152 -22.59 -13.80 2.13
C SER A 152 -24.01 -13.21 1.97
N TRP A 153 -24.23 -12.53 0.86
CA TRP A 153 -25.54 -11.99 0.50
C TRP A 153 -25.99 -12.58 -0.83
N ASN A 154 -27.25 -12.92 -0.91
CA ASN A 154 -27.84 -13.46 -2.13
C ASN A 154 -29.25 -12.90 -2.35
N GLU A 155 -29.62 -12.76 -3.61
CA GLU A 155 -30.97 -12.33 -4.01
C GLU A 155 -31.51 -13.27 -5.07
N VAL A 156 -32.73 -13.79 -4.83
CA VAL A 156 -33.48 -14.60 -5.79
C VAL A 156 -34.93 -14.14 -5.80
N ASN A 157 -35.41 -13.71 -6.96
CA ASN A 157 -36.80 -13.28 -7.17
C ASN A 157 -37.27 -12.19 -6.17
N GLY A 158 -36.40 -11.24 -5.86
CA GLY A 158 -36.72 -10.15 -4.92
C GLY A 158 -36.66 -10.54 -3.45
N LEU A 159 -36.29 -11.77 -3.14
CA LEU A 159 -36.03 -12.24 -1.77
C LEU A 159 -34.52 -12.15 -1.49
N HIS A 160 -34.19 -11.54 -0.39
CA HIS A 160 -32.81 -11.35 0.04
C HIS A 160 -32.47 -12.31 1.20
N SER A 161 -31.33 -12.92 1.14
CA SER A 161 -30.80 -13.73 2.24
C SER A 161 -29.38 -13.27 2.58
N VAL A 162 -29.10 -13.27 3.87
CA VAL A 162 -27.77 -12.94 4.40
C VAL A 162 -27.36 -14.08 5.35
N SER A 163 -26.16 -14.55 5.20
CA SER A 163 -25.54 -15.48 6.15
C SER A 163 -24.17 -14.94 6.53
N TRP A 164 -23.72 -15.27 7.73
CA TRP A 164 -22.42 -14.81 8.21
C TRP A 164 -21.79 -15.85 9.13
N VAL A 165 -20.47 -15.80 9.22
CA VAL A 165 -19.66 -16.56 10.15
C VAL A 165 -18.57 -15.65 10.70
N ASP A 166 -18.28 -15.81 11.99
CA ASP A 166 -17.14 -15.13 12.59
C ASP A 166 -15.89 -15.95 12.31
N UNK A 167 -15.05 -15.43 11.85
CA UNK A 167 -13.90 -16.01 11.43
C UNK A 167 -12.86 -16.08 12.42
N UNK A 168 -13.19 -15.51 13.51
CA UNK A 168 -12.31 -15.65 14.58
C UNK A 168 -11.96 -16.86 14.92
#